data_324a557ad8efa3149e4f572feb9ce340
#
_entry.id   324a557ad8efa3149e4f572feb9ce340
#
_cell.length_a   1.000
_cell.length_b   1.000
_cell.length_c   1.000
_cell.angle_alpha   90.00
_cell.angle_beta   90.00
_cell.angle_gamma   90.00
#
_symmetry.space_group_name_H-M   'P 1'
#
loop_
_entity.id
_entity.type
_entity.pdbx_description
1 polymer ?
#
loop_
_entity_poly.entity_id
_entity_poly.type
_entity_poly.pdbx_seq_one_letter_code
_entity_poly.pdbx_strand_id
1 'polypeptide(L)'
;PAKVEMFKFNNGYWGGPSPVNLTIFGTITEEQKQEALKEALFKFDSINFSIIPERIQETIKRANASGIISVTEDSDIVVRAEIAHNGEFVYDITITAKNTARAVMTLNKDGSIAGYEIKEPFDPKKEAEKAQQLVEQSRKDIESQRKKAAEKMNEIQQTFKK
;
A
#
# COMPACT_ATOMS: atom_id res chain seq x y z
N PRO A 1 -3.42 30.32 -8.25
CA PRO A 1 -3.75 29.01 -7.71
C PRO A 1 -2.84 27.97 -8.34
N ALA A 2 -2.13 27.19 -7.52
CA ALA A 2 -1.29 26.10 -8.01
C ALA A 2 -2.18 25.07 -8.71
N LYS A 3 -1.88 24.77 -9.99
CA LYS A 3 -2.53 23.69 -10.70
C LYS A 3 -1.71 22.43 -10.44
N VAL A 4 -2.37 21.38 -9.98
CA VAL A 4 -1.77 20.04 -9.93
C VAL A 4 -2.18 19.31 -11.20
N GLU A 5 -1.21 18.83 -11.93
CA GLU A 5 -1.40 18.14 -13.20
C GLU A 5 -0.78 16.74 -13.09
N MET A 6 -1.50 15.77 -13.61
CA MET A 6 -1.03 14.38 -13.68
C MET A 6 -0.56 14.06 -15.08
N PHE A 7 0.64 13.50 -15.18
CA PHE A 7 1.17 12.91 -16.40
C PHE A 7 1.15 11.40 -16.25
N LYS A 8 0.79 10.70 -17.31
CA LYS A 8 0.85 9.25 -17.39
C LYS A 8 1.84 8.82 -18.46
N PHE A 9 2.75 7.94 -18.10
CA PHE A 9 3.61 7.27 -19.06
C PHE A 9 3.07 5.86 -19.32
N ASN A 10 2.79 5.54 -20.57
CA ASN A 10 2.31 4.24 -20.96
C ASN A 10 2.85 3.87 -22.35
N ASN A 11 3.39 2.66 -22.48
CA ASN A 11 3.92 2.11 -23.74
C ASN A 11 4.86 3.05 -24.50
N GLY A 12 5.75 3.73 -23.80
CA GLY A 12 6.72 4.65 -24.42
C GLY A 12 6.21 6.07 -24.69
N TYR A 13 4.96 6.38 -24.35
CA TYR A 13 4.35 7.68 -24.59
C TYR A 13 3.92 8.37 -23.30
N TRP A 14 4.16 9.67 -23.21
CA TRP A 14 3.62 10.52 -22.16
C TRP A 14 2.22 11.01 -22.55
N GLY A 15 1.24 10.73 -21.72
CA GLY A 15 -0.11 11.30 -21.80
C GLY A 15 -0.32 12.33 -20.70
N GLY A 16 -1.03 13.39 -21.03
CA GLY A 16 -1.32 14.49 -20.12
C GLY A 16 -0.95 15.83 -20.71
N PRO A 17 -1.01 16.92 -19.95
CA PRO A 17 -1.45 16.99 -18.55
C PRO A 17 -2.95 16.75 -18.36
N SER A 18 -3.31 16.06 -17.31
CA SER A 18 -4.69 15.93 -16.86
C SER A 18 -4.86 16.65 -15.52
N PRO A 19 -5.88 17.53 -15.37
CA PRO A 19 -6.08 18.22 -14.10
C PRO A 19 -6.41 17.21 -12.99
N VAL A 20 -5.76 17.36 -11.84
CA VAL A 20 -6.07 16.60 -10.65
C VAL A 20 -7.03 17.40 -9.79
N ASN A 21 -8.26 16.92 -9.65
CA ASN A 21 -9.20 17.48 -8.69
C ASN A 21 -8.85 16.97 -7.30
N LEU A 22 -8.18 17.79 -6.51
CA LEU A 22 -7.94 17.50 -5.10
C LEU A 22 -9.21 17.77 -4.32
N THR A 23 -10.07 16.76 -4.17
CA THR A 23 -11.20 16.82 -3.26
C THR A 23 -10.68 16.49 -1.86
N ILE A 24 -10.40 17.51 -1.08
CA ILE A 24 -10.07 17.35 0.33
C ILE A 24 -11.38 17.41 1.09
N PHE A 25 -11.68 16.33 1.83
CA PHE A 25 -12.89 16.27 2.65
C PHE A 25 -12.77 17.26 3.82
N GLY A 26 -13.67 18.26 3.85
CA GLY A 26 -13.76 19.27 4.90
C GLY A 26 -13.60 20.71 4.39
N THR A 27 -13.96 21.66 5.24
CA THR A 27 -13.77 23.10 5.00
C THR A 27 -12.33 23.45 5.37
N ILE A 28 -11.43 23.45 4.40
CA ILE A 28 -10.05 23.90 4.59
C ILE A 28 -9.83 25.23 3.87
N THR A 29 -9.00 26.09 4.45
CA THR A 29 -8.63 27.37 3.84
C THR A 29 -7.70 27.15 2.64
N GLU A 30 -7.59 28.15 1.75
CA GLU A 30 -6.65 28.09 0.63
C GLU A 30 -5.19 27.97 1.10
N GLU A 31 -4.84 28.54 2.25
CA GLU A 31 -3.53 28.40 2.88
C GLU A 31 -3.26 26.97 3.30
N GLN A 32 -4.22 26.31 3.95
CA GLN A 32 -4.13 24.89 4.32
C GLN A 32 -4.00 23.97 3.10
N LYS A 33 -4.71 24.29 2.00
CA LYS A 33 -4.53 23.58 0.73
C LYS A 33 -3.13 23.75 0.15
N GLN A 34 -2.59 24.97 0.20
CA GLN A 34 -1.24 25.25 -0.30
C GLN A 34 -0.16 24.54 0.51
N GLU A 35 -0.36 24.43 1.82
CA GLU A 35 0.54 23.74 2.73
C GLU A 35 0.49 22.22 2.48
N ALA A 36 -0.70 21.62 2.42
CA ALA A 36 -0.89 20.22 2.08
C ALA A 36 -0.32 19.87 0.69
N LEU A 37 -0.44 20.79 -0.29
CA LEU A 37 0.18 20.61 -1.60
C LEU A 37 1.70 20.63 -1.55
N LYS A 38 2.30 21.52 -0.74
CA LYS A 38 3.76 21.56 -0.58
C LYS A 38 4.31 20.28 0.05
N GLU A 39 3.57 19.71 1.00
CA GLU A 39 3.93 18.45 1.64
C GLU A 39 3.71 17.24 0.70
N ALA A 40 2.67 17.30 -0.14
CA ALA A 40 2.35 16.23 -1.09
C ALA A 40 3.20 16.26 -2.38
N LEU A 41 3.84 17.40 -2.69
CA LEU A 41 4.66 17.54 -3.87
C LEU A 41 6.13 17.28 -3.56
N PHE A 42 6.77 16.51 -4.40
CA PHE A 42 8.21 16.28 -4.37
C PHE A 42 8.87 16.89 -5.60
N LYS A 43 10.15 17.25 -5.46
CA LYS A 43 10.92 17.72 -6.62
C LYS A 43 11.28 16.51 -7.48
N PHE A 44 10.85 16.53 -8.74
CA PHE A 44 11.13 15.47 -9.70
C PHE A 44 12.62 15.14 -9.80
N ASP A 45 13.47 16.17 -9.80
CA ASP A 45 14.94 16.04 -9.86
C ASP A 45 15.55 15.33 -8.63
N SER A 46 14.75 15.16 -7.57
CA SER A 46 15.23 14.49 -6.36
C SER A 46 15.10 12.96 -6.43
N ILE A 47 14.54 12.43 -7.53
CA ILE A 47 14.31 10.99 -7.71
C ILE A 47 15.37 10.43 -8.67
N ASN A 48 16.01 9.36 -8.23
CA ASN A 48 16.96 8.65 -9.09
C ASN A 48 16.25 7.67 -10.03
N PHE A 49 15.67 8.19 -11.10
CA PHE A 49 15.01 7.34 -12.11
C PHE A 49 15.99 6.45 -12.88
N SER A 50 17.28 6.77 -12.93
CA SER A 50 18.25 6.01 -13.70
C SER A 50 18.45 4.57 -13.20
N ILE A 51 18.11 4.30 -11.93
CA ILE A 51 18.23 2.96 -11.32
C ILE A 51 17.02 2.06 -11.63
N ILE A 52 15.90 2.62 -12.08
CA ILE A 52 14.65 1.85 -12.27
C ILE A 52 14.83 0.65 -13.20
N PRO A 53 15.49 0.76 -14.37
CA PRO A 53 15.68 -0.37 -15.26
C PRO A 53 16.42 -1.54 -14.59
N GLU A 54 17.44 -1.26 -13.78
CA GLU A 54 18.18 -2.27 -13.03
C GLU A 54 17.29 -2.94 -11.98
N ARG A 55 16.52 -2.14 -11.24
CA ARG A 55 15.60 -2.65 -10.22
C ARG A 55 14.43 -3.45 -10.80
N ILE A 56 13.95 -3.11 -11.99
CA ILE A 56 12.99 -3.94 -12.72
C ILE A 56 13.59 -5.31 -13.01
N GLN A 57 14.81 -5.38 -13.54
CA GLN A 57 15.47 -6.64 -13.84
C GLN A 57 15.70 -7.47 -12.57
N GLU A 58 16.10 -6.84 -11.47
CA GLU A 58 16.24 -7.49 -10.18
C GLU A 58 14.90 -8.03 -9.67
N THR A 59 13.81 -7.26 -9.79
CA THR A 59 12.47 -7.68 -9.41
C THR A 59 12.02 -8.89 -10.22
N ILE A 60 12.24 -8.89 -11.54
CA ILE A 60 11.96 -10.02 -12.44
C ILE A 60 12.73 -11.29 -12.00
N LYS A 61 14.03 -11.13 -11.74
CA LYS A 61 14.87 -12.23 -11.30
C LYS A 61 14.38 -12.86 -10.00
N ARG A 62 14.05 -12.03 -9.01
CA ARG A 62 13.52 -12.47 -7.70
C ARG A 62 12.14 -13.10 -7.83
N ALA A 63 11.27 -12.53 -8.67
CA ALA A 63 9.94 -13.06 -8.94
C ALA A 63 10.00 -14.47 -9.53
N ASN A 64 10.81 -14.68 -10.58
CA ASN A 64 11.00 -15.97 -11.21
C ASN A 64 11.65 -17.00 -10.27
N ALA A 65 12.58 -16.56 -9.42
CA ALA A 65 13.23 -17.44 -8.44
C ALA A 65 12.29 -17.92 -7.34
N SER A 66 11.16 -17.24 -7.12
CA SER A 66 10.17 -17.64 -6.11
C SER A 66 9.40 -18.91 -6.46
N GLY A 67 9.33 -19.27 -7.74
CA GLY A 67 8.48 -20.36 -8.23
C GLY A 67 6.97 -20.07 -8.22
N ILE A 68 6.55 -18.90 -7.68
CA ILE A 68 5.14 -18.49 -7.60
C ILE A 68 4.74 -17.66 -8.82
N ILE A 69 5.67 -16.84 -9.32
CA ILE A 69 5.49 -15.92 -10.44
C ILE A 69 6.38 -16.37 -11.59
N SER A 70 5.79 -16.50 -12.77
CA SER A 70 6.52 -16.61 -14.03
C SER A 70 6.33 -15.31 -14.81
N VAL A 71 7.37 -14.50 -14.87
CA VAL A 71 7.34 -13.23 -15.61
C VAL A 71 7.55 -13.54 -17.10
N THR A 72 6.62 -13.11 -17.92
CA THR A 72 6.60 -13.27 -19.38
C THR A 72 6.40 -11.91 -20.05
N GLU A 73 6.43 -11.87 -21.39
CA GLU A 73 6.15 -10.67 -22.17
C GLU A 73 4.73 -10.10 -21.91
N ASP A 74 3.80 -10.96 -21.48
CA ASP A 74 2.43 -10.59 -21.13
C ASP A 74 2.28 -10.09 -19.68
N SER A 75 3.36 -10.00 -18.93
CA SER A 75 3.30 -9.51 -17.55
C SER A 75 3.28 -8.00 -17.51
N ASP A 76 2.38 -7.43 -16.69
CA ASP A 76 2.33 -5.99 -16.49
C ASP A 76 3.44 -5.54 -15.52
N ILE A 77 4.18 -4.52 -15.92
CA ILE A 77 5.19 -3.86 -15.08
C ILE A 77 4.77 -2.42 -14.86
N VAL A 78 4.52 -2.08 -13.62
CA VAL A 78 4.11 -0.73 -13.20
C VAL A 78 5.13 -0.18 -12.23
N VAL A 79 5.61 1.03 -12.49
CA VAL A 79 6.40 1.81 -11.54
C VAL A 79 5.51 2.92 -11.02
N ARG A 80 5.32 2.97 -9.71
CA ARG A 80 4.53 3.99 -9.02
C ARG A 80 5.40 4.73 -8.03
N ALA A 81 5.27 6.04 -8.03
CA ALA A 81 5.90 6.90 -7.05
C ALA A 81 4.83 7.48 -6.13
N GLU A 82 5.05 7.44 -4.83
CA GLU A 82 4.11 7.97 -3.85
C GLU A 82 4.85 8.51 -2.61
N ILE A 83 4.14 9.32 -1.85
CA ILE A 83 4.59 9.73 -0.52
C ILE A 83 3.96 8.77 0.48
N ALA A 84 4.79 8.04 1.21
CA ALA A 84 4.36 7.13 2.25
C ALA A 84 3.73 7.89 3.43
N HIS A 85 2.97 7.18 4.28
CA HIS A 85 2.29 7.78 5.44
C HIS A 85 3.20 8.49 6.43
N ASN A 86 4.48 8.17 6.44
CA ASN A 86 5.51 8.85 7.25
C ASN A 86 6.07 10.12 6.57
N GLY A 87 5.54 10.51 5.42
CA GLY A 87 6.01 11.66 4.64
C GLY A 87 7.25 11.38 3.80
N GLU A 88 7.78 10.15 3.81
CA GLU A 88 8.92 9.78 2.98
C GLU A 88 8.47 9.44 1.56
N PHE A 89 9.28 9.83 0.60
CA PHE A 89 9.06 9.46 -0.78
C PHE A 89 9.57 8.05 -1.03
N VAL A 90 8.69 7.21 -1.56
CA VAL A 90 9.00 5.85 -1.99
C VAL A 90 8.50 5.61 -3.39
N TYR A 91 9.07 4.65 -4.08
CA TYR A 91 8.52 4.18 -5.33
C TYR A 91 8.51 2.66 -5.40
N ASP A 92 7.41 2.13 -5.93
CA ASP A 92 7.17 0.72 -6.05
C ASP A 92 7.31 0.26 -7.49
N ILE A 93 7.99 -0.86 -7.67
CA ILE A 93 7.98 -1.63 -8.90
C ILE A 93 7.07 -2.82 -8.67
N THR A 94 5.93 -2.85 -9.35
CA THR A 94 4.97 -3.96 -9.28
C THR A 94 4.98 -4.72 -10.58
N ILE A 95 5.22 -6.02 -10.52
CA ILE A 95 5.12 -6.96 -11.64
C ILE A 95 3.90 -7.84 -11.38
N THR A 96 2.94 -7.82 -12.30
CA THR A 96 1.74 -8.67 -12.21
C THR A 96 1.79 -9.72 -13.31
N ALA A 97 1.80 -10.99 -12.91
CA ALA A 97 1.76 -12.11 -13.86
C ALA A 97 0.32 -12.42 -14.32
N LYS A 98 0.18 -13.21 -15.38
CA LYS A 98 -1.12 -13.66 -15.91
C LYS A 98 -2.04 -14.32 -14.86
N ASN A 99 -1.46 -15.02 -13.91
CA ASN A 99 -2.20 -15.67 -12.81
C ASN A 99 -2.59 -14.70 -11.69
N THR A 100 -2.45 -13.39 -11.88
CA THR A 100 -2.69 -12.32 -10.90
C THR A 100 -1.75 -12.29 -9.70
N ALA A 101 -0.77 -13.20 -9.62
CA ALA A 101 0.31 -13.08 -8.64
C ALA A 101 1.14 -11.83 -8.89
N ARG A 102 1.62 -11.19 -7.83
CA ARG A 102 2.36 -9.93 -7.91
C ARG A 102 3.68 -10.03 -7.16
N ALA A 103 4.73 -9.49 -7.76
CA ALA A 103 5.97 -9.14 -7.06
C ALA A 103 6.01 -7.62 -6.89
N VAL A 104 6.23 -7.17 -5.68
CA VAL A 104 6.32 -5.74 -5.35
C VAL A 104 7.69 -5.47 -4.73
N MET A 105 8.45 -4.57 -5.34
CA MET A 105 9.70 -4.07 -4.78
C MET A 105 9.52 -2.60 -4.43
N THR A 106 9.65 -2.27 -3.17
CA THR A 106 9.60 -0.89 -2.67
C THR A 106 11.02 -0.34 -2.58
N LEU A 107 11.22 0.84 -3.11
CA LEU A 107 12.51 1.52 -3.15
C LEU A 107 12.44 2.84 -2.37
N ASN A 108 13.52 3.16 -1.69
CA ASN A 108 13.75 4.47 -1.13
C ASN A 108 14.07 5.49 -2.24
N LYS A 109 14.04 6.77 -1.90
CA LYS A 109 14.32 7.88 -2.81
C LYS A 109 15.68 7.76 -3.54
N ASP A 110 16.68 7.20 -2.90
CA ASP A 110 18.03 6.98 -3.46
C ASP A 110 18.12 5.74 -4.36
N GLY A 111 17.03 4.95 -4.47
CA GLY A 111 16.96 3.71 -5.23
C GLY A 111 17.41 2.46 -4.47
N SER A 112 17.73 2.58 -3.20
CA SER A 112 17.96 1.40 -2.35
C SER A 112 16.65 0.66 -2.10
N ILE A 113 16.73 -0.66 -1.91
CA ILE A 113 15.57 -1.52 -1.69
C ILE A 113 15.12 -1.35 -0.25
N ALA A 114 13.90 -0.83 -0.05
CA ALA A 114 13.23 -0.73 1.25
C ALA A 114 12.45 -2.01 1.59
N GLY A 115 11.90 -2.68 0.58
CA GLY A 115 11.12 -3.90 0.78
C GLY A 115 10.95 -4.72 -0.48
N TYR A 116 10.62 -5.99 -0.29
CA TYR A 116 10.24 -6.89 -1.38
C TYR A 116 9.24 -7.90 -0.87
N GLU A 117 8.13 -8.04 -1.58
CA GLU A 117 7.10 -9.02 -1.24
C GLU A 117 6.56 -9.73 -2.49
N ILE A 118 6.07 -10.95 -2.30
CA ILE A 118 5.31 -11.68 -3.31
C ILE A 118 3.91 -11.90 -2.77
N LYS A 119 2.94 -11.45 -3.55
CA LYS A 119 1.51 -11.69 -3.30
C LYS A 119 1.06 -12.84 -4.18
N GLU A 120 0.58 -13.90 -3.55
CA GLU A 120 0.00 -15.04 -4.26
C GLU A 120 -1.21 -14.60 -5.12
N PRO A 121 -1.59 -15.42 -6.11
CA PRO A 121 -2.82 -15.18 -6.86
C PRO A 121 -4.02 -15.03 -5.93
N PHE A 122 -4.90 -14.12 -6.27
CA PHE A 122 -6.15 -13.98 -5.52
C PHE A 122 -7.00 -15.26 -5.65
N ASP A 123 -7.20 -15.94 -4.53
CA ASP A 123 -8.09 -17.09 -4.43
C ASP A 123 -9.30 -16.72 -3.56
N PRO A 124 -10.49 -16.54 -4.17
CA PRO A 124 -11.70 -16.16 -3.42
C PRO A 124 -12.05 -17.13 -2.30
N LYS A 125 -11.75 -18.43 -2.45
CA LYS A 125 -12.04 -19.44 -1.43
C LYS A 125 -11.11 -19.28 -0.23
N LYS A 126 -9.80 -19.15 -0.48
CA LYS A 126 -8.81 -18.90 0.59
C LYS A 126 -9.09 -17.59 1.34
N GLU A 127 -9.50 -16.54 0.63
CA GLU A 127 -9.83 -15.27 1.27
C GLU A 127 -11.12 -15.36 2.10
N ALA A 128 -12.14 -16.10 1.62
CA ALA A 128 -13.35 -16.37 2.40
C ALA A 128 -13.05 -17.19 3.66
N GLU A 129 -12.19 -18.20 3.56
CA GLU A 129 -11.76 -19.01 4.71
C GLU A 129 -10.99 -18.18 5.74
N LYS A 130 -10.06 -17.32 5.30
CA LYS A 130 -9.34 -16.38 6.18
C LYS A 130 -10.31 -15.42 6.87
N ALA A 131 -11.27 -14.86 6.13
CA ALA A 131 -12.26 -13.97 6.69
C ALA A 131 -13.12 -14.68 7.75
N GLN A 132 -13.54 -15.92 7.50
CA GLN A 132 -14.27 -16.72 8.48
C GLN A 132 -13.45 -17.00 9.74
N GLN A 133 -12.18 -17.37 9.58
CA GLN A 133 -11.27 -17.59 10.72
C GLN A 133 -11.09 -16.32 11.56
N LEU A 134 -10.97 -15.16 10.91
CA LEU A 134 -10.83 -13.88 11.61
C LEU A 134 -12.10 -13.53 12.40
N VAL A 135 -13.28 -13.76 11.82
CA VAL A 135 -14.56 -13.57 12.50
C VAL A 135 -14.68 -14.51 13.71
N GLU A 136 -14.31 -15.77 13.55
CA GLU A 136 -14.33 -16.75 14.62
C GLU A 136 -13.39 -16.36 15.77
N GLN A 137 -12.17 -15.93 15.44
CA GLN A 137 -11.21 -15.44 16.42
C GLN A 137 -11.74 -14.21 17.15
N SER A 138 -12.30 -13.24 16.45
CA SER A 138 -12.89 -12.04 17.05
C SER A 138 -14.06 -12.39 17.99
N ARG A 139 -14.87 -13.38 17.65
CA ARG A 139 -15.94 -13.88 18.53
C ARG A 139 -15.40 -14.46 19.83
N LYS A 140 -14.35 -15.28 19.75
CA LYS A 140 -13.69 -15.86 20.94
C LYS A 140 -13.10 -14.79 21.85
N ASP A 141 -12.48 -13.77 21.25
CA ASP A 141 -11.88 -12.65 21.97
C ASP A 141 -12.96 -11.83 22.71
N ILE A 142 -14.08 -11.53 22.03
CA ILE A 142 -15.22 -10.84 22.64
C ILE A 142 -15.82 -11.66 23.78
N GLU A 143 -15.98 -12.97 23.61
CA GLU A 143 -16.51 -13.84 24.67
C GLU A 143 -15.58 -13.89 25.87
N SER A 144 -14.28 -13.98 25.63
CA SER A 144 -13.25 -13.91 26.69
C SER A 144 -13.32 -12.60 27.47
N GLN A 145 -13.44 -11.47 26.76
CA GLN A 145 -13.58 -10.16 27.41
C GLN A 145 -14.87 -10.04 28.21
N ARG A 146 -16.00 -10.57 27.72
CA ARG A 146 -17.26 -10.59 28.43
C ARG A 146 -17.18 -11.41 29.71
N LYS A 147 -16.54 -12.59 29.71
CA LYS A 147 -16.31 -13.42 30.92
C LYS A 147 -15.49 -12.65 31.94
N LYS A 148 -14.37 -12.04 31.53
CA LYS A 148 -13.53 -11.24 32.44
C LYS A 148 -14.28 -10.04 33.04
N ALA A 149 -15.12 -9.39 32.25
CA ALA A 149 -15.95 -8.27 32.70
C ALA A 149 -17.01 -8.74 33.72
N ALA A 150 -17.65 -9.89 33.48
CA ALA A 150 -18.63 -10.48 34.43
C ALA A 150 -17.99 -10.90 35.75
N GLU A 151 -16.80 -11.50 35.72
CA GLU A 151 -16.03 -11.85 36.91
C GLU A 151 -15.69 -10.60 37.74
N LYS A 152 -15.18 -9.55 37.10
CA LYS A 152 -14.90 -8.27 37.78
C LYS A 152 -16.16 -7.63 38.40
N MET A 153 -17.30 -7.68 37.68
CA MET A 153 -18.57 -7.18 38.25
C MET A 153 -19.01 -7.98 39.48
N ASN A 154 -18.85 -9.29 39.46
CA ASN A 154 -19.18 -10.13 40.63
C ASN A 154 -18.25 -9.83 41.81
N GLU A 155 -16.96 -9.63 41.59
CA GLU A 155 -16.01 -9.22 42.64
C GLU A 155 -16.40 -7.86 43.28
N ILE A 156 -16.75 -6.89 42.45
CA ILE A 156 -17.21 -5.56 42.89
C ILE A 156 -18.49 -5.71 43.75
N GLN A 157 -19.49 -6.48 43.30
CA GLN A 157 -20.72 -6.68 44.04
C GLN A 157 -20.51 -7.37 45.40
N GLN A 158 -19.54 -8.27 45.50
CA GLN A 158 -19.20 -8.92 46.77
C GLN A 158 -18.52 -7.96 47.76
N THR A 159 -17.75 -6.99 47.25
CA THR A 159 -17.09 -5.97 48.05
C THR A 159 -18.06 -4.97 48.67
N PHE A 160 -19.18 -4.70 48.01
CA PHE A 160 -20.24 -3.80 48.50
C PHE A 160 -21.26 -4.47 49.45
N LYS A 161 -21.19 -5.79 49.64
CA LYS A 161 -22.08 -6.54 50.55
C LYS A 161 -21.47 -6.79 51.93
N LYS A 162 -20.25 -6.36 52.17
CA LYS A 162 -19.56 -6.34 53.45
C LYS A 162 -19.61 -4.95 54.08
#